data_a8219a98293e2a1eb9ce86b5bf9ea22e
#
_entry.id   a8219a98293e2a1eb9ce86b5bf9ea22e
#
_cell.length_a   1.000
_cell.length_b   1.000
_cell.length_c   1.000
_cell.angle_alpha   90.00
_cell.angle_beta   90.00
_cell.angle_gamma   90.00
#
_symmetry.space_group_name_H-M   'P 1'
#
loop_
_entity.id
_entity.type
_entity.pdbx_description
1 polymer ?
#
loop_
_entity_poly.entity_id
_entity_poly.type
_entity_poly.pdbx_seq_one_letter_code
_entity_poly.pdbx_strand_id
1 'polypeptide(L)'
;EIHERLVGSEMCIRDRGMGIQPDIIVCRSEHPLDQSIKDKIALFCNVPQSHVLQNLDVEYLYEAPLAMEKEHLAQVACECLHLDCPEPDLADWKKMVEDLRHPTDEVQIALVGKYVSLHDAYISVVEALKHGGITNHATVHIKWIDSETVTPENVEELLGDCNGVLVPGGFGSRGIEGKILAIQYAR
;
A
#
# COMPACT_ATOMS: atom_id res chain seq x y z
N GLU A 1 -13.15 16.92 17.76
CA GLU A 1 -12.59 15.66 18.29
C GLU A 1 -13.63 14.55 18.56
N ILE A 2 -14.89 14.89 18.85
CA ILE A 2 -15.94 13.88 19.10
C ILE A 2 -16.52 13.33 17.78
N HIS A 3 -16.51 14.10 16.70
CA HIS A 3 -17.08 13.70 15.41
C HIS A 3 -16.28 12.63 14.66
N GLU A 4 -14.97 12.64 14.72
CA GLU A 4 -14.12 11.63 14.06
C GLU A 4 -14.23 10.25 14.70
N ARG A 5 -14.56 10.17 16.00
CA ARG A 5 -14.68 8.93 16.75
C ARG A 5 -16.00 8.18 16.53
N LEU A 6 -17.00 8.83 15.95
CA LEU A 6 -18.34 8.25 15.71
C LEU A 6 -18.51 7.64 14.32
N VAL A 7 -17.62 7.91 13.38
CA VAL A 7 -17.74 7.45 11.98
C VAL A 7 -17.83 5.92 11.87
N GLY A 8 -17.02 5.20 12.62
CA GLY A 8 -17.05 3.73 12.63
C GLY A 8 -18.38 3.17 13.18
N SER A 9 -18.92 3.75 14.26
CA SER A 9 -20.19 3.32 14.83
C SER A 9 -21.39 3.71 13.97
N GLU A 10 -21.35 4.84 13.27
CA GLU A 10 -22.39 5.24 12.31
C GLU A 10 -22.48 4.29 11.11
N MET A 11 -21.32 3.86 10.57
CA MET A 11 -21.30 2.84 9.51
C MET A 11 -21.94 1.53 9.97
N CYS A 12 -21.55 1.01 11.13
CA CYS A 12 -22.16 -0.20 11.68
C CYS A 12 -23.67 -0.08 11.92
N ILE A 13 -24.13 1.08 12.42
CA ILE A 13 -25.58 1.32 12.63
C ILE A 13 -26.30 1.33 11.28
N ARG A 14 -25.70 1.94 10.25
CA ARG A 14 -26.25 1.96 8.88
C ARG A 14 -26.32 0.57 8.28
N ASP A 15 -25.22 -0.20 8.36
CA ASP A 15 -25.15 -1.55 7.83
C ASP A 15 -26.16 -2.48 8.49
N ARG A 16 -26.31 -2.38 9.81
CA ARG A 16 -27.35 -3.12 10.54
C ARG A 16 -28.76 -2.70 10.13
N GLY A 17 -28.99 -1.42 9.86
CA GLY A 17 -30.24 -0.92 9.30
C GLY A 17 -30.58 -1.50 7.93
N MET A 18 -29.57 -1.94 7.19
CA MET A 18 -29.70 -2.65 5.90
C MET A 18 -29.72 -4.18 6.08
N GLY A 19 -29.70 -4.69 7.31
CA GLY A 19 -29.72 -6.13 7.59
C GLY A 19 -28.36 -6.81 7.59
N ILE A 20 -27.26 -6.03 7.57
CA ILE A 20 -25.89 -6.55 7.60
C ILE A 20 -25.37 -6.47 9.03
N GLN A 21 -25.08 -7.62 9.67
CA GLN A 21 -24.44 -7.69 10.97
C GLN A 21 -22.97 -8.00 10.77
N PRO A 22 -22.05 -7.10 11.18
CA PRO A 22 -20.62 -7.40 11.14
C PRO A 22 -20.23 -8.37 12.25
N ASP A 23 -19.27 -9.25 11.99
CA ASP A 23 -18.67 -10.13 12.99
C ASP A 23 -17.40 -9.51 13.59
N ILE A 24 -16.66 -8.74 12.80
CA ILE A 24 -15.42 -8.07 13.21
C ILE A 24 -15.48 -6.60 12.76
N ILE A 25 -14.98 -5.71 13.62
CA ILE A 25 -14.86 -4.29 13.32
C ILE A 25 -13.40 -3.90 13.40
N VAL A 26 -12.87 -3.38 12.28
CA VAL A 26 -11.50 -2.85 12.23
C VAL A 26 -11.57 -1.33 12.19
N CYS A 27 -11.10 -0.70 13.25
CA CYS A 27 -11.10 0.76 13.41
C CYS A 27 -9.76 1.33 12.93
N ARG A 28 -9.76 2.03 11.79
CA ARG A 28 -8.58 2.77 11.36
C ARG A 28 -8.46 4.08 12.15
N SER A 29 -7.27 4.34 12.71
CA SER A 29 -6.99 5.55 13.49
C SER A 29 -5.50 5.88 13.50
N GLU A 30 -5.18 7.17 13.64
CA GLU A 30 -3.80 7.64 13.80
C GLU A 30 -3.25 7.34 15.20
N HIS A 31 -4.13 7.30 16.20
CA HIS A 31 -3.76 7.10 17.58
C HIS A 31 -4.43 5.84 18.18
N PRO A 32 -3.78 5.19 19.16
CA PRO A 32 -4.37 4.05 19.86
C PRO A 32 -5.75 4.38 20.44
N LEU A 33 -6.68 3.45 20.31
CA LEU A 33 -8.02 3.57 20.87
C LEU A 33 -8.02 3.14 22.33
N ASP A 34 -8.57 3.98 23.20
CA ASP A 34 -8.81 3.62 24.59
C ASP A 34 -9.78 2.44 24.67
N GLN A 35 -9.59 1.56 25.66
CA GLN A 35 -10.47 0.40 25.85
C GLN A 35 -11.94 0.81 25.99
N SER A 36 -12.21 1.93 26.68
CA SER A 36 -13.58 2.45 26.83
C SER A 36 -14.25 2.82 25.48
N ILE A 37 -13.45 3.16 24.46
CA ILE A 37 -13.94 3.43 23.09
C ILE A 37 -14.24 2.10 22.39
N LYS A 38 -13.32 1.13 22.47
CA LYS A 38 -13.54 -0.23 21.93
C LYS A 38 -14.80 -0.86 22.52
N ASP A 39 -15.00 -0.73 23.84
CA ASP A 39 -16.17 -1.25 24.54
C ASP A 39 -17.49 -0.62 24.06
N LYS A 40 -17.49 0.69 23.83
CA LYS A 40 -18.65 1.40 23.27
C LYS A 40 -18.95 0.94 21.83
N ILE A 41 -17.93 0.82 20.98
CA ILE A 41 -18.09 0.32 19.62
C ILE A 41 -18.67 -1.10 19.64
N ALA A 42 -18.12 -1.98 20.47
CA ALA A 42 -18.63 -3.33 20.65
C ALA A 42 -20.10 -3.37 21.01
N LEU A 43 -20.50 -2.54 22.01
CA LEU A 43 -21.88 -2.44 22.45
C LEU A 43 -22.82 -1.92 21.35
N PHE A 44 -22.47 -0.82 20.68
CA PHE A 44 -23.33 -0.22 19.66
C PHE A 44 -23.42 -1.08 18.39
N CYS A 45 -22.34 -1.78 18.03
CA CYS A 45 -22.30 -2.63 16.84
C CYS A 45 -22.72 -4.07 17.13
N ASN A 46 -23.02 -4.41 18.40
CA ASN A 46 -23.41 -5.74 18.83
C ASN A 46 -22.41 -6.84 18.42
N VAL A 47 -21.12 -6.59 18.68
CA VAL A 47 -20.04 -7.54 18.50
C VAL A 47 -19.32 -7.78 19.83
N PRO A 48 -18.61 -8.91 20.02
CA PRO A 48 -17.75 -9.10 21.18
C PRO A 48 -16.66 -8.01 21.27
N GLN A 49 -16.23 -7.67 22.47
CA GLN A 49 -15.16 -6.67 22.68
C GLN A 49 -13.85 -7.09 22.01
N SER A 50 -13.53 -8.38 22.00
CA SER A 50 -12.37 -8.96 21.32
C SER A 50 -12.42 -8.86 19.79
N HIS A 51 -13.58 -8.56 19.21
CA HIS A 51 -13.78 -8.41 17.78
C HIS A 51 -13.70 -6.94 17.30
N VAL A 52 -13.41 -6.01 18.21
CA VAL A 52 -13.13 -4.62 17.87
C VAL A 52 -11.63 -4.41 17.85
N LEU A 53 -11.05 -4.45 16.67
CA LEU A 53 -9.63 -4.35 16.40
C LEU A 53 -9.27 -2.93 15.98
N GLN A 54 -8.06 -2.48 16.29
CA GLN A 54 -7.56 -1.23 15.75
C GLN A 54 -6.56 -1.49 14.62
N ASN A 55 -6.59 -0.64 13.62
CA ASN A 55 -5.58 -0.57 12.57
C ASN A 55 -4.98 0.84 12.59
N LEU A 56 -3.84 0.97 13.25
CA LEU A 56 -3.13 2.24 13.34
C LEU A 56 -2.43 2.56 12.03
N ASP A 57 -2.29 3.85 11.74
CA ASP A 57 -1.49 4.27 10.61
C ASP A 57 -0.02 3.84 10.83
N VAL A 58 0.57 3.32 9.78
CA VAL A 58 1.94 2.76 9.77
C VAL A 58 2.80 3.56 8.78
N GLU A 59 4.10 3.55 8.99
CA GLU A 59 5.04 4.25 8.10
C GLU A 59 5.12 3.57 6.73
N TYR A 60 5.21 2.25 6.74
CA TYR A 60 5.23 1.43 5.53
C TYR A 60 3.99 0.56 5.46
N LEU A 61 3.30 0.57 4.31
CA LEU A 61 2.06 -0.19 4.12
C LEU A 61 2.21 -1.69 4.48
N TYR A 62 3.39 -2.26 4.22
CA TYR A 62 3.69 -3.67 4.51
C TYR A 62 3.81 -4.00 6.00
N GLU A 63 3.79 -3.00 6.88
CA GLU A 63 3.70 -3.21 8.33
C GLU A 63 2.29 -3.51 8.80
N ALA A 64 1.27 -3.12 8.01
CA ALA A 64 -0.12 -3.29 8.40
C ALA A 64 -0.51 -4.73 8.74
N PRO A 65 -0.10 -5.79 7.99
CA PRO A 65 -0.36 -7.17 8.40
C PRO A 65 0.23 -7.53 9.77
N LEU A 66 1.43 -7.02 10.09
CA LEU A 66 2.06 -7.24 11.39
C LEU A 66 1.32 -6.50 12.53
N ALA A 67 0.84 -5.31 12.24
CA ALA A 67 0.02 -4.55 13.18
C ALA A 67 -1.33 -5.22 13.45
N MET A 68 -1.97 -5.75 12.41
CA MET A 68 -3.24 -6.48 12.53
C MET A 68 -3.08 -7.79 13.29
N GLU A 69 -1.94 -8.49 13.13
CA GLU A 69 -1.67 -9.72 13.89
C GLU A 69 -1.44 -9.45 15.38
N LYS A 70 -0.87 -8.29 15.74
CA LYS A 70 -0.80 -7.86 17.16
C LYS A 70 -2.19 -7.68 17.80
N GLU A 71 -3.19 -7.38 16.99
CA GLU A 71 -4.60 -7.29 17.40
C GLU A 71 -5.32 -8.66 17.28
N HIS A 72 -4.60 -9.75 16.99
CA HIS A 72 -5.12 -11.12 16.85
C HIS A 72 -6.18 -11.28 15.74
N LEU A 73 -6.06 -10.53 14.63
CA LEU A 73 -7.06 -10.58 13.54
C LEU A 73 -7.22 -12.00 12.99
N ALA A 74 -6.13 -12.73 12.76
CA ALA A 74 -6.20 -14.08 12.20
C ALA A 74 -6.96 -15.03 13.13
N GLN A 75 -6.68 -14.99 14.43
CA GLN A 75 -7.39 -15.80 15.43
C GLN A 75 -8.89 -15.47 15.43
N VAL A 76 -9.24 -14.20 15.57
CA VAL A 76 -10.64 -13.75 15.60
C VAL A 76 -11.39 -14.14 14.33
N ALA A 77 -10.74 -14.01 13.16
CA ALA A 77 -11.33 -14.40 11.87
C ALA A 77 -11.57 -15.93 11.81
N CYS A 78 -10.62 -16.74 12.26
CA CYS A 78 -10.77 -18.19 12.30
C CYS A 78 -11.89 -18.61 13.27
N GLU A 79 -12.01 -17.97 14.44
CA GLU A 79 -13.11 -18.20 15.37
C GLU A 79 -14.48 -17.90 14.74
N CYS A 80 -14.64 -16.75 14.06
CA CYS A 80 -15.87 -16.39 13.35
C CYS A 80 -16.22 -17.36 12.22
N LEU A 81 -15.22 -17.88 11.53
CA LEU A 81 -15.39 -18.82 10.43
C LEU A 81 -15.46 -20.29 10.87
N HIS A 82 -15.33 -20.56 12.17
CA HIS A 82 -15.26 -21.92 12.74
C HIS A 82 -14.15 -22.78 12.09
N LEU A 83 -12.99 -22.15 11.84
CA LEU A 83 -11.81 -22.79 11.29
C LEU A 83 -10.81 -23.09 12.41
N ASP A 84 -10.24 -24.28 12.39
CA ASP A 84 -9.11 -24.65 13.23
C ASP A 84 -7.82 -24.43 12.42
N CYS A 85 -7.16 -23.30 12.66
CA CYS A 85 -5.97 -22.91 11.95
C CYS A 85 -4.81 -22.68 12.95
N PRO A 86 -3.58 -23.06 12.58
CA PRO A 86 -2.42 -22.72 13.38
C PRO A 86 -2.18 -21.22 13.40
N GLU A 87 -1.41 -20.73 14.37
CA GLU A 87 -0.95 -19.33 14.36
C GLU A 87 -0.19 -19.02 13.06
N PRO A 88 -0.36 -17.79 12.50
CA PRO A 88 0.32 -17.39 11.29
C PRO A 88 1.84 -17.35 11.48
N ASP A 89 2.57 -17.98 10.55
CA ASP A 89 4.02 -17.79 10.47
C ASP A 89 4.32 -16.55 9.61
N LEU A 90 4.73 -15.47 10.27
CA LEU A 90 5.07 -14.19 9.65
C LEU A 90 6.58 -13.91 9.65
N ALA A 91 7.43 -14.93 9.79
CA ALA A 91 8.88 -14.74 9.88
C ALA A 91 9.45 -14.07 8.62
N ASP A 92 9.09 -14.59 7.44
CA ASP A 92 9.53 -14.02 6.16
C ASP A 92 8.97 -12.62 5.91
N TRP A 93 7.71 -12.38 6.33
CA TRP A 93 7.10 -11.05 6.22
C TRP A 93 7.79 -10.04 7.12
N LYS A 94 8.12 -10.40 8.36
CA LYS A 94 8.89 -9.56 9.29
C LYS A 94 10.24 -9.21 8.72
N LYS A 95 10.94 -10.20 8.14
CA LYS A 95 12.24 -9.99 7.48
C LYS A 95 12.11 -9.01 6.31
N MET A 96 11.12 -9.18 5.44
CA MET A 96 10.89 -8.26 4.31
C MET A 96 10.63 -6.81 4.79
N VAL A 97 9.87 -6.63 5.85
CA VAL A 97 9.62 -5.29 6.44
C VAL A 97 10.90 -4.71 7.03
N GLU A 98 11.75 -5.53 7.65
CA GLU A 98 13.04 -5.07 8.17
C GLU A 98 14.01 -4.67 7.04
N ASP A 99 14.06 -5.45 5.96
CA ASP A 99 14.84 -5.11 4.77
C ASP A 99 14.34 -3.80 4.12
N LEU A 100 13.03 -3.56 4.11
CA LEU A 100 12.43 -2.31 3.63
C LEU A 100 12.83 -1.09 4.49
N ARG A 101 12.94 -1.27 5.80
CA ARG A 101 13.30 -0.19 6.73
C ARG A 101 14.77 0.20 6.68
N HIS A 102 15.64 -0.72 6.27
CA HIS A 102 17.09 -0.57 6.31
C HIS A 102 17.74 -0.80 4.94
N PRO A 103 17.38 0.00 3.92
CA PRO A 103 18.06 -0.06 2.62
C PRO A 103 19.51 0.37 2.78
N THR A 104 20.42 -0.24 2.01
CA THR A 104 21.86 0.08 2.00
C THR A 104 22.25 0.93 0.80
N ASP A 105 21.44 0.93 -0.24
CA ASP A 105 21.68 1.59 -1.51
C ASP A 105 20.48 2.44 -1.95
N GLU A 106 20.72 3.29 -2.94
CA GLU A 106 19.67 4.07 -3.60
C GLU A 106 19.81 3.95 -5.11
N VAL A 107 18.68 3.81 -5.81
CA VAL A 107 18.64 3.77 -7.27
C VAL A 107 17.55 4.68 -7.79
N GLN A 108 17.84 5.37 -8.91
CA GLN A 108 16.89 6.20 -9.62
C GLN A 108 16.45 5.52 -10.90
N ILE A 109 15.15 5.24 -11.02
CA ILE A 109 14.55 4.60 -12.19
C ILE A 109 13.67 5.59 -12.93
N ALA A 110 14.01 5.88 -14.20
CA ALA A 110 13.15 6.66 -15.06
C ALA A 110 11.95 5.82 -15.52
N LEU A 111 10.74 6.25 -15.20
CA LEU A 111 9.50 5.68 -15.71
C LEU A 111 9.00 6.56 -16.86
N VAL A 112 9.21 6.11 -18.10
CA VAL A 112 8.86 6.85 -19.31
C VAL A 112 7.50 6.39 -19.82
N GLY A 113 6.45 7.14 -19.47
CA GLY A 113 5.07 6.73 -19.71
C GLY A 113 4.16 7.84 -20.23
N LYS A 114 2.92 7.47 -20.57
CA LYS A 114 1.89 8.39 -21.07
C LYS A 114 1.05 9.05 -19.99
N TYR A 115 0.95 8.39 -18.82
CA TYR A 115 0.01 8.74 -17.77
C TYR A 115 0.73 9.18 -16.50
N VAL A 116 1.91 9.77 -16.65
CA VAL A 116 2.78 10.18 -15.55
C VAL A 116 2.20 11.31 -14.68
N SER A 117 1.25 12.08 -15.20
CA SER A 117 0.50 13.08 -14.43
C SER A 117 -0.52 12.47 -13.47
N LEU A 118 -0.91 11.22 -13.69
CA LEU A 118 -1.80 10.45 -12.82
C LEU A 118 -1.04 9.23 -12.30
N HIS A 119 -0.33 9.41 -11.18
CA HIS A 119 0.55 8.37 -10.61
C HIS A 119 -0.17 7.05 -10.36
N ASP A 120 -1.45 7.10 -9.99
CA ASP A 120 -2.28 5.90 -9.74
C ASP A 120 -2.38 4.97 -10.96
N ALA A 121 -2.23 5.52 -12.19
CA ALA A 121 -2.22 4.70 -13.41
C ALA A 121 -1.06 3.69 -13.45
N TYR A 122 0.01 3.96 -12.70
CA TYR A 122 1.20 3.11 -12.64
C TYR A 122 1.47 2.53 -11.25
N ILE A 123 0.50 2.54 -10.34
CA ILE A 123 0.68 2.07 -8.96
C ILE A 123 1.28 0.66 -8.89
N SER A 124 0.81 -0.27 -9.73
CA SER A 124 1.33 -1.64 -9.77
C SER A 124 2.79 -1.71 -10.25
N VAL A 125 3.17 -0.81 -11.17
CA VAL A 125 4.55 -0.72 -11.65
C VAL A 125 5.46 -0.16 -10.57
N VAL A 126 5.01 0.88 -9.88
CA VAL A 126 5.71 1.48 -8.74
C VAL A 126 5.92 0.46 -7.63
N GLU A 127 4.88 -0.27 -7.26
CA GLU A 127 4.99 -1.30 -6.24
C GLU A 127 5.91 -2.46 -6.66
N ALA A 128 5.87 -2.87 -7.93
CA ALA A 128 6.80 -3.88 -8.44
C ALA A 128 8.27 -3.42 -8.37
N LEU A 129 8.54 -2.15 -8.66
CA LEU A 129 9.88 -1.56 -8.53
C LEU A 129 10.32 -1.50 -7.06
N LYS A 130 9.41 -1.11 -6.14
CA LYS A 130 9.69 -1.14 -4.69
C LYS A 130 10.01 -2.56 -4.20
N HIS A 131 9.25 -3.57 -4.63
CA HIS A 131 9.53 -4.97 -4.28
C HIS A 131 10.92 -5.41 -4.78
N GLY A 132 11.29 -5.00 -6.00
CA GLY A 132 12.65 -5.21 -6.51
C GLY A 132 13.69 -4.52 -5.64
N GLY A 133 13.41 -3.30 -5.18
CA GLY A 133 14.27 -2.56 -4.26
C GLY A 133 14.45 -3.29 -2.92
N ILE A 134 13.37 -3.75 -2.29
CA ILE A 134 13.43 -4.48 -1.00
C ILE A 134 14.37 -5.69 -1.12
N THR A 135 14.20 -6.50 -2.17
CA THR A 135 15.01 -7.70 -2.39
C THR A 135 16.49 -7.38 -2.61
N ASN A 136 16.80 -6.20 -3.15
CA ASN A 136 18.16 -5.75 -3.42
C ASN A 136 18.68 -4.75 -2.37
N HIS A 137 17.97 -4.57 -1.26
CA HIS A 137 18.29 -3.62 -0.18
C HIS A 137 18.51 -2.19 -0.66
N ALA A 138 17.75 -1.76 -1.68
CA ALA A 138 17.86 -0.44 -2.31
C ALA A 138 16.55 0.35 -2.21
N THR A 139 16.66 1.64 -1.88
CA THR A 139 15.56 2.59 -2.06
C THR A 139 15.40 2.91 -3.54
N VAL A 140 14.21 2.74 -4.08
CA VAL A 140 13.92 3.06 -5.49
C VAL A 140 13.26 4.43 -5.58
N HIS A 141 13.94 5.39 -6.17
CA HIS A 141 13.41 6.70 -6.54
C HIS A 141 12.89 6.65 -7.97
N ILE A 142 11.66 7.08 -8.19
CA ILE A 142 11.04 7.06 -9.50
C ILE A 142 11.05 8.46 -10.09
N LYS A 143 11.75 8.62 -11.21
CA LYS A 143 11.74 9.84 -12.04
C LYS A 143 10.66 9.69 -13.10
N TRP A 144 9.59 10.45 -12.95
CA TRP A 144 8.44 10.42 -13.84
C TRP A 144 8.72 11.25 -15.11
N ILE A 145 8.66 10.61 -16.26
CA ILE A 145 8.95 11.26 -17.55
C ILE A 145 7.79 11.03 -18.51
N ASP A 146 7.16 12.13 -18.96
CA ASP A 146 6.15 12.04 -20.00
C ASP A 146 6.80 11.69 -21.33
N SER A 147 6.39 10.58 -21.90
CA SER A 147 6.93 10.10 -23.17
C SER A 147 6.67 11.06 -24.35
N GLU A 148 5.71 11.98 -24.24
CA GLU A 148 5.45 12.98 -25.28
C GLU A 148 6.46 14.14 -25.26
N THR A 149 7.15 14.33 -24.14
CA THR A 149 8.15 15.42 -23.99
C THR A 149 9.57 15.00 -24.32
N VAL A 150 9.81 13.71 -24.53
CA VAL A 150 11.15 13.20 -24.85
C VAL A 150 11.50 13.46 -26.30
N THR A 151 12.61 14.17 -26.53
CA THR A 151 13.15 14.52 -27.86
C THR A 151 14.62 14.10 -27.97
N PRO A 152 15.19 14.05 -29.18
CA PRO A 152 16.62 13.75 -29.33
C PRO A 152 17.54 14.74 -28.60
N GLU A 153 17.10 15.98 -28.43
CA GLU A 153 17.87 17.05 -27.80
C GLU A 153 17.90 16.98 -26.29
N ASN A 154 16.86 16.42 -25.67
CA ASN A 154 16.70 16.41 -24.21
C ASN A 154 16.81 15.02 -23.56
N VAL A 155 16.86 13.95 -24.33
CA VAL A 155 16.85 12.57 -23.81
C VAL A 155 18.02 12.30 -22.86
N GLU A 156 19.19 12.83 -23.13
CA GLU A 156 20.36 12.70 -22.26
C GLU A 156 20.19 13.47 -20.94
N GLU A 157 19.64 14.67 -20.98
CA GLU A 157 19.33 15.46 -19.76
C GLU A 157 18.28 14.75 -18.90
N LEU A 158 17.29 14.14 -19.54
CA LEU A 158 16.19 13.47 -18.82
C LEU A 158 16.60 12.13 -18.22
N LEU A 159 17.50 11.38 -18.85
CA LEU A 159 17.80 10.00 -18.48
C LEU A 159 19.22 9.78 -17.96
N GLY A 160 20.13 10.73 -18.16
CA GLY A 160 21.55 10.54 -17.89
C GLY A 160 21.92 10.34 -16.41
N ASP A 161 21.07 10.80 -15.50
CA ASP A 161 21.22 10.64 -14.05
C ASP A 161 20.51 9.38 -13.50
N CYS A 162 19.84 8.60 -14.35
CA CYS A 162 19.08 7.43 -13.95
C CYS A 162 19.92 6.14 -14.01
N ASN A 163 19.75 5.26 -13.02
CA ASN A 163 20.37 3.95 -12.99
C ASN A 163 19.67 2.93 -13.90
N GLY A 164 18.42 3.20 -14.27
CA GLY A 164 17.64 2.36 -15.16
C GLY A 164 16.46 3.09 -15.78
N VAL A 165 15.94 2.54 -16.88
CA VAL A 165 14.79 3.07 -17.59
C VAL A 165 13.72 1.99 -17.69
N LEU A 166 12.51 2.32 -17.29
CA LEU A 166 11.34 1.46 -17.45
C LEU A 166 10.32 2.14 -18.35
N VAL A 167 9.95 1.46 -19.44
CA VAL A 167 8.91 1.90 -20.36
C VAL A 167 7.69 0.98 -20.18
N PRO A 168 6.66 1.43 -19.47
CA PRO A 168 5.47 0.61 -19.23
C PRO A 168 4.64 0.43 -20.49
N GLY A 169 3.81 -0.62 -20.50
CA GLY A 169 2.84 -0.87 -21.56
C GLY A 169 1.88 0.30 -21.78
N GLY A 170 1.23 0.32 -22.93
CA GLY A 170 0.22 1.32 -23.26
C GLY A 170 -0.20 1.18 -24.73
N PHE A 171 -1.50 1.39 -24.99
CA PHE A 171 -2.08 1.30 -26.33
C PHE A 171 -2.10 2.65 -27.05
N GLY A 172 -2.22 2.61 -28.38
CA GLY A 172 -2.31 3.80 -29.26
C GLY A 172 -0.96 4.46 -29.53
N SER A 173 -0.95 5.41 -30.45
CA SER A 173 0.26 6.03 -31.02
C SER A 173 0.85 7.16 -30.17
N ARG A 174 0.13 7.69 -29.20
CA ARG A 174 0.56 8.82 -28.37
C ARG A 174 1.84 8.49 -27.59
N GLY A 175 2.88 9.32 -27.72
CA GLY A 175 4.14 9.19 -26.99
C GLY A 175 5.02 8.00 -27.39
N ILE A 176 4.75 7.34 -28.53
CA ILE A 176 5.57 6.20 -29.02
C ILE A 176 6.99 6.64 -29.35
N GLU A 177 7.15 7.75 -30.07
CA GLU A 177 8.46 8.23 -30.53
C GLU A 177 9.38 8.53 -29.33
N GLY A 178 8.87 9.19 -28.29
CA GLY A 178 9.66 9.43 -27.08
C GLY A 178 10.02 8.16 -26.31
N LYS A 179 9.15 7.13 -26.31
CA LYS A 179 9.48 5.82 -25.75
C LYS A 179 10.60 5.14 -26.54
N ILE A 180 10.55 5.22 -27.87
CA ILE A 180 11.60 4.68 -28.74
C ILE A 180 12.94 5.38 -28.48
N LEU A 181 12.92 6.71 -28.36
CA LEU A 181 14.13 7.50 -28.03
C LEU A 181 14.71 7.11 -26.70
N ALA A 182 13.87 6.97 -25.67
CA ALA A 182 14.31 6.54 -24.34
C ALA A 182 14.94 5.13 -24.37
N ILE A 183 14.35 4.19 -25.10
CA ILE A 183 14.89 2.83 -25.28
C ILE A 183 16.23 2.87 -26.04
N GLN A 184 16.32 3.68 -27.09
CA GLN A 184 17.57 3.82 -27.89
C GLN A 184 18.70 4.40 -27.04
N TYR A 185 18.41 5.41 -26.23
CA TYR A 185 19.37 6.01 -25.31
C TYR A 185 19.87 5.02 -24.25
N ALA A 186 18.95 4.27 -23.62
CA ALA A 186 19.29 3.32 -22.55
C ALA A 186 20.05 2.09 -23.03
N ARG A 187 20.00 1.76 -24.34
CA ARG A 187 20.67 0.60 -24.95
C ARG A 187 22.14 0.88 -25.30
#